data_bf0e93c233aa667680b112342cf8604f
#
_entry.id   bf0e93c233aa667680b112342cf8604f
#
_cell.length_a   1.000
_cell.length_b   1.000
_cell.length_c   1.000
_cell.angle_alpha   90.00
_cell.angle_beta   90.00
_cell.angle_gamma   90.00
#
_symmetry.space_group_name_H-M   'P 1'
#
loop_
_entity.id
_entity.type
_entity.pdbx_description
1 polymer ?
#
loop_
_entity_poly.entity_id
_entity_poly.type
_entity_poly.pdbx_seq_one_letter_code
_entity_poly.pdbx_strand_id
1 'polypeptide(L)'
;AVLAGVFVLSWLGMTFIFSKVSDVPEPGIFRPGSGKIGVVELKGIIISPEKALKELTSFRKNHRIAAIVLRIDSPGGAVGASQEIFEEVKRTRQTKPVVASMGSVAASGGYYAALGADKIMASRGTLTGSIGVIIKFANFSEIFNKIGYKSEVVKSGAMKDIGATNRTMTGQERQ
;
A
#
# COMPACT_ATOMS: atom_id res chain seq x y z
N ALA A 1 17.68 51.63 18.91
CA ALA A 1 16.74 51.09 19.91
C ALA A 1 15.42 50.60 19.32
N VAL A 2 14.82 51.31 18.34
CA VAL A 2 13.49 50.94 17.75
C VAL A 2 13.55 49.63 16.93
N LEU A 3 14.61 49.41 16.15
CA LEU A 3 14.79 48.18 15.35
C LEU A 3 14.94 46.92 16.20
N ALA A 4 15.60 47.00 17.38
CA ALA A 4 15.74 45.86 18.29
C ALA A 4 14.39 45.45 18.92
N GLY A 5 13.51 46.43 19.22
CA GLY A 5 12.18 46.18 19.74
C GLY A 5 11.26 45.45 18.78
N VAL A 6 11.34 45.80 17.47
CA VAL A 6 10.54 45.13 16.42
C VAL A 6 10.98 43.67 16.23
N PHE A 7 12.28 43.37 16.31
CA PHE A 7 12.78 42.00 16.23
C PHE A 7 12.37 41.13 17.42
N VAL A 8 12.38 41.66 18.64
CA VAL A 8 11.96 40.95 19.86
C VAL A 8 10.46 40.66 19.83
N LEU A 9 9.64 41.63 19.41
CA LEU A 9 8.18 41.43 19.28
C LEU A 9 7.83 40.44 18.17
N SER A 10 8.55 40.44 17.03
CA SER A 10 8.39 39.46 15.95
C SER A 10 8.78 38.06 16.41
N TRP A 11 9.85 37.94 17.19
CA TRP A 11 10.32 36.62 17.69
C TRP A 11 9.38 36.06 18.77
N LEU A 12 8.86 36.91 19.68
CA LEU A 12 7.84 36.54 20.67
C LEU A 12 6.49 36.16 19.98
N GLY A 13 6.10 36.89 18.96
CA GLY A 13 4.90 36.54 18.16
C GLY A 13 5.04 35.19 17.43
N MET A 14 6.22 34.92 16.90
CA MET A 14 6.50 33.67 16.18
C MET A 14 6.56 32.46 17.13
N THR A 15 7.14 32.63 18.35
CA THR A 15 7.14 31.59 19.38
C THR A 15 5.73 31.31 19.92
N PHE A 16 4.89 32.35 20.03
CA PHE A 16 3.50 32.21 20.49
C PHE A 16 2.62 31.51 19.45
N ILE A 17 2.86 31.76 18.15
CA ILE A 17 2.18 31.07 17.06
C ILE A 17 2.63 29.59 17.00
N PHE A 18 3.94 29.32 17.15
CA PHE A 18 4.44 27.94 17.16
C PHE A 18 3.97 27.15 18.38
N SER A 19 3.82 27.77 19.56
CA SER A 19 3.29 27.08 20.75
C SER A 19 1.82 26.72 20.61
N LYS A 20 1.02 27.48 19.84
CA LYS A 20 -0.39 27.14 19.56
C LYS A 20 -0.56 26.09 18.46
N VAL A 21 0.43 25.93 17.57
CA VAL A 21 0.43 24.87 16.54
C VAL A 21 0.76 23.49 17.14
N SER A 22 1.37 23.47 18.32
CA SER A 22 1.65 22.22 19.07
C SER A 22 0.42 21.64 19.76
N ASP A 23 -0.68 22.40 19.87
CA ASP A 23 -1.99 21.92 20.38
C ASP A 23 -2.88 21.32 19.27
N VAL A 24 -2.28 20.64 18.27
CA VAL A 24 -3.05 19.70 17.46
C VAL A 24 -3.44 18.56 18.40
N PRO A 25 -4.73 18.34 18.68
CA PRO A 25 -5.13 17.25 19.56
C PRO A 25 -4.53 15.95 19.02
N GLU A 26 -3.70 15.30 19.83
CA GLU A 26 -3.29 13.93 19.54
C GLU A 26 -4.54 13.12 19.21
N PRO A 27 -4.60 12.43 18.05
CA PRO A 27 -5.79 11.66 17.70
C PRO A 27 -5.99 10.57 18.76
N GLY A 28 -6.98 10.80 19.63
CA GLY A 28 -7.60 9.76 20.40
C GLY A 28 -7.11 9.52 21.82
N ILE A 29 -7.38 10.47 22.73
CA ILE A 29 -7.57 10.08 24.14
C ILE A 29 -8.94 9.38 24.24
N PHE A 30 -8.93 8.06 24.11
CA PHE A 30 -10.12 7.24 24.36
C PHE A 30 -10.42 7.21 25.87
N ARG A 31 -11.69 7.44 26.21
CA ARG A 31 -12.20 7.35 27.57
C ARG A 31 -12.02 5.91 28.13
N PRO A 32 -11.76 5.75 29.45
CA PRO A 32 -11.74 4.43 30.07
C PRO A 32 -13.05 3.70 29.80
N GLY A 33 -12.99 2.53 29.15
CA GLY A 33 -14.17 1.72 28.79
C GLY A 33 -14.44 1.62 27.30
N SER A 34 -13.93 2.52 26.44
CA SER A 34 -14.00 2.36 24.98
C SER A 34 -12.73 1.69 24.46
N GLY A 35 -12.87 0.61 23.72
CA GLY A 35 -11.74 -0.06 23.09
C GLY A 35 -10.98 0.85 22.13
N LYS A 36 -9.67 0.63 21.98
CA LYS A 36 -8.84 1.39 21.02
C LYS A 36 -9.14 0.97 19.59
N ILE A 37 -8.90 1.85 18.63
CA ILE A 37 -8.92 1.53 17.20
C ILE A 37 -7.48 1.30 16.75
N GLY A 38 -7.24 0.14 16.11
CA GLY A 38 -5.99 -0.15 15.46
C GLY A 38 -5.98 0.47 14.06
N VAL A 39 -4.88 1.11 13.67
CA VAL A 39 -4.70 1.60 12.30
C VAL A 39 -3.57 0.82 11.66
N VAL A 40 -3.87 0.13 10.57
CA VAL A 40 -2.90 -0.55 9.71
C VAL A 40 -2.73 0.27 8.45
N GLU A 41 -1.51 0.68 8.15
CA GLU A 41 -1.22 1.49 6.97
C GLU A 41 -0.64 0.65 5.83
N LEU A 42 -1.29 0.72 4.67
CA LEU A 42 -0.85 0.15 3.42
C LEU A 42 -0.48 1.29 2.46
N LYS A 43 0.81 1.65 2.43
CA LYS A 43 1.33 2.79 1.65
C LYS A 43 2.32 2.35 0.58
N GLY A 44 2.25 3.02 -0.59
CA GLY A 44 3.15 2.79 -1.72
C GLY A 44 2.92 1.45 -2.40
N ILE A 45 3.92 0.97 -3.15
CA ILE A 45 3.84 -0.29 -3.89
C ILE A 45 3.86 -1.47 -2.92
N ILE A 46 2.91 -2.39 -3.07
CA ILE A 46 2.83 -3.62 -2.28
C ILE A 46 3.86 -4.62 -2.82
N ILE A 47 5.02 -4.69 -2.18
CA ILE A 47 6.08 -5.64 -2.54
C ILE A 47 5.99 -6.88 -1.65
N SER A 48 5.69 -6.69 -0.37
CA SER A 48 5.71 -7.71 0.67
C SER A 48 4.51 -7.53 1.61
N PRO A 49 3.90 -8.61 2.11
CA PRO A 49 2.74 -8.54 2.99
C PRO A 49 3.09 -8.45 4.48
N GLU A 50 4.34 -8.75 4.89
CA GLU A 50 4.72 -9.10 6.26
C GLU A 50 4.33 -8.04 7.29
N LYS A 51 4.57 -6.75 6.97
CA LYS A 51 4.23 -5.65 7.89
C LYS A 51 2.73 -5.61 8.15
N ALA A 52 1.93 -5.64 7.11
CA ALA A 52 0.48 -5.57 7.21
C ALA A 52 -0.08 -6.81 7.94
N LEU A 53 0.41 -8.01 7.61
CA LEU A 53 0.02 -9.25 8.27
C LEU A 53 0.34 -9.23 9.77
N LYS A 54 1.55 -8.77 10.13
CA LYS A 54 1.97 -8.66 11.53
C LYS A 54 1.07 -7.70 12.32
N GLU A 55 0.78 -6.53 11.76
CA GLU A 55 -0.07 -5.52 12.40
C GLU A 55 -1.52 -6.03 12.53
N LEU A 56 -2.12 -6.55 11.46
CA LEU A 56 -3.47 -7.12 11.45
C LEU A 56 -3.59 -8.24 12.48
N THR A 57 -2.66 -9.20 12.48
CA THR A 57 -2.65 -10.32 13.42
C THR A 57 -2.49 -9.85 14.85
N SER A 58 -1.60 -8.89 15.11
CA SER A 58 -1.40 -8.32 16.44
C SER A 58 -2.67 -7.63 16.95
N PHE A 59 -3.29 -6.81 16.11
CA PHE A 59 -4.52 -6.10 16.49
C PHE A 59 -5.71 -7.05 16.63
N ARG A 60 -5.82 -8.07 15.80
CA ARG A 60 -6.85 -9.11 15.93
C ARG A 60 -6.80 -9.83 17.26
N LYS A 61 -5.59 -10.14 17.76
CA LYS A 61 -5.37 -10.85 19.03
C LYS A 61 -5.45 -9.93 20.27
N ASN A 62 -5.34 -8.63 20.12
CA ASN A 62 -5.27 -7.70 21.24
C ASN A 62 -6.67 -7.28 21.70
N HIS A 63 -7.10 -7.74 22.87
CA HIS A 63 -8.42 -7.44 23.44
C HIS A 63 -8.69 -5.94 23.72
N ARG A 64 -7.65 -5.10 23.75
CA ARG A 64 -7.79 -3.65 23.92
C ARG A 64 -8.17 -2.94 22.60
N ILE A 65 -8.02 -3.61 21.45
CA ILE A 65 -8.40 -3.10 20.14
C ILE A 65 -9.83 -3.56 19.82
N ALA A 66 -10.75 -2.63 19.67
CA ALA A 66 -12.16 -2.91 19.41
C ALA A 66 -12.47 -3.02 17.90
N ALA A 67 -11.77 -2.22 17.08
CA ALA A 67 -11.96 -2.17 15.63
C ALA A 67 -10.63 -1.81 14.93
N ILE A 68 -10.57 -2.06 13.62
CA ILE A 68 -9.37 -1.79 12.82
C ILE A 68 -9.73 -0.91 11.63
N VAL A 69 -8.91 0.09 11.37
CA VAL A 69 -8.91 0.88 10.13
C VAL A 69 -7.74 0.41 9.27
N LEU A 70 -8.03 -0.10 8.10
CA LEU A 70 -7.03 -0.35 7.06
C LEU A 70 -6.90 0.91 6.21
N ARG A 71 -5.90 1.73 6.49
CA ARG A 71 -5.61 2.96 5.72
C ARG A 71 -4.79 2.62 4.51
N ILE A 72 -5.34 2.86 3.31
CA ILE A 72 -4.72 2.48 2.04
C ILE A 72 -4.37 3.73 1.23
N ASP A 73 -3.11 3.86 0.85
CA ASP A 73 -2.61 4.84 -0.12
C ASP A 73 -1.58 4.16 -1.03
N SER A 74 -2.07 3.30 -1.92
CA SER A 74 -1.29 2.33 -2.69
C SER A 74 -1.84 2.13 -4.10
N PRO A 75 -0.98 2.14 -5.13
CA PRO A 75 -1.36 1.75 -6.49
C PRO A 75 -1.48 0.22 -6.68
N GLY A 76 -1.27 -0.57 -5.62
CA GLY A 76 -1.14 -2.02 -5.67
C GLY A 76 0.30 -2.49 -5.79
N GLY A 77 0.51 -3.70 -6.30
CA GLY A 77 1.84 -4.30 -6.41
C GLY A 77 1.81 -5.79 -6.70
N ALA A 78 2.65 -6.57 -6.00
CA ALA A 78 2.74 -8.01 -6.15
C ALA A 78 1.39 -8.69 -5.82
N VAL A 79 0.95 -9.58 -6.73
CA VAL A 79 -0.36 -10.26 -6.62
C VAL A 79 -0.43 -11.10 -5.36
N GLY A 80 0.59 -11.94 -5.11
CA GLY A 80 0.65 -12.81 -3.93
C GLY A 80 0.58 -12.01 -2.63
N ALA A 81 1.40 -10.96 -2.50
CA ALA A 81 1.38 -10.10 -1.32
C ALA A 81 0.01 -9.44 -1.09
N SER A 82 -0.63 -8.96 -2.16
CA SER A 82 -1.96 -8.35 -2.11
C SER A 82 -3.03 -9.36 -1.68
N GLN A 83 -2.91 -10.61 -2.17
CA GLN A 83 -3.82 -11.70 -1.82
C GLN A 83 -3.67 -12.10 -0.34
N GLU A 84 -2.45 -12.23 0.16
CA GLU A 84 -2.21 -12.56 1.56
C GLU A 84 -2.79 -11.49 2.51
N ILE A 85 -2.63 -10.21 2.15
CA ILE A 85 -3.21 -9.11 2.91
C ILE A 85 -4.75 -9.18 2.87
N PHE A 86 -5.35 -9.39 1.71
CA PHE A 86 -6.80 -9.56 1.57
C PHE A 86 -7.33 -10.69 2.46
N GLU A 87 -6.69 -11.86 2.45
CA GLU A 87 -7.12 -13.01 3.24
C GLU A 87 -6.97 -12.75 4.76
N GLU A 88 -5.92 -12.06 5.20
CA GLU A 88 -5.79 -11.70 6.61
C GLU A 88 -6.79 -10.61 7.03
N VAL A 89 -7.10 -9.63 6.18
CA VAL A 89 -8.19 -8.66 6.42
C VAL A 89 -9.51 -9.39 6.56
N LYS A 90 -9.83 -10.31 5.65
CA LYS A 90 -11.03 -11.14 5.66
C LYS A 90 -11.12 -12.04 6.90
N ARG A 91 -10.00 -12.60 7.36
CA ARG A 91 -9.92 -13.35 8.60
C ARG A 91 -10.14 -12.46 9.82
N THR A 92 -9.58 -11.25 9.79
CA THR A 92 -9.66 -10.29 10.90
C THR A 92 -11.08 -9.78 11.10
N ARG A 93 -11.82 -9.49 10.01
CA ARG A 93 -13.20 -9.02 10.10
C ARG A 93 -14.18 -10.02 10.74
N GLN A 94 -13.84 -11.30 10.76
CA GLN A 94 -14.66 -12.31 11.45
C GLN A 94 -14.65 -12.16 12.97
N THR A 95 -13.67 -11.44 13.52
CA THR A 95 -13.50 -11.27 14.96
C THR A 95 -13.61 -9.82 15.41
N LYS A 96 -13.30 -8.86 14.53
CA LYS A 96 -13.32 -7.42 14.82
C LYS A 96 -13.74 -6.66 13.57
N PRO A 97 -14.55 -5.60 13.71
CA PRO A 97 -14.88 -4.74 12.58
C PRO A 97 -13.63 -4.17 11.91
N VAL A 98 -13.56 -4.27 10.59
CA VAL A 98 -12.49 -3.70 9.77
C VAL A 98 -13.09 -2.75 8.75
N VAL A 99 -12.62 -1.51 8.75
CA VAL A 99 -13.00 -0.49 7.76
C VAL A 99 -11.81 -0.12 6.91
N ALA A 100 -11.91 -0.28 5.61
CA ALA A 100 -10.91 0.23 4.68
C ALA A 100 -11.13 1.72 4.44
N SER A 101 -10.11 2.54 4.70
CA SER A 101 -10.09 3.98 4.43
C SER A 101 -9.12 4.27 3.32
N MET A 102 -9.63 4.59 2.13
CA MET A 102 -8.85 4.89 0.95
C MET A 102 -8.29 6.32 0.99
N GLY A 103 -7.02 6.48 0.68
CA GLY A 103 -6.33 7.75 0.54
C GLY A 103 -6.49 8.35 -0.85
N SER A 104 -5.40 8.95 -1.34
CA SER A 104 -5.37 9.48 -2.70
C SER A 104 -5.45 8.38 -3.75
N VAL A 105 -4.80 7.24 -3.47
CA VAL A 105 -4.79 6.06 -4.36
C VAL A 105 -5.09 4.80 -3.56
N ALA A 106 -6.01 3.98 -4.05
CA ALA A 106 -6.24 2.63 -3.55
C ALA A 106 -6.67 1.75 -4.73
N ALA A 107 -5.70 1.35 -5.54
CA ALA A 107 -5.94 0.72 -6.83
C ALA A 107 -5.29 -0.67 -6.92
N SER A 108 -5.77 -1.51 -7.84
CA SER A 108 -5.25 -2.86 -8.09
C SER A 108 -5.14 -3.67 -6.79
N GLY A 109 -3.95 -4.12 -6.40
CA GLY A 109 -3.72 -4.84 -5.15
C GLY A 109 -4.15 -4.09 -3.89
N GLY A 110 -4.09 -2.75 -3.89
CA GLY A 110 -4.60 -1.92 -2.80
C GLY A 110 -6.13 -1.96 -2.70
N TYR A 111 -6.81 -1.90 -3.85
CA TYR A 111 -8.27 -2.11 -3.91
C TYR A 111 -8.65 -3.54 -3.53
N TYR A 112 -7.88 -4.53 -4.00
CA TYR A 112 -8.09 -5.93 -3.66
C TYR A 112 -8.00 -6.17 -2.14
N ALA A 113 -7.00 -5.61 -1.47
CA ALA A 113 -6.90 -5.67 -0.01
C ALA A 113 -8.11 -5.04 0.71
N ALA A 114 -8.63 -3.91 0.18
CA ALA A 114 -9.81 -3.24 0.72
C ALA A 114 -11.07 -4.09 0.69
N LEU A 115 -11.24 -4.95 -0.34
CA LEU A 115 -12.40 -5.84 -0.48
C LEU A 115 -12.52 -6.86 0.67
N GLY A 116 -11.44 -7.11 1.41
CA GLY A 116 -11.46 -7.94 2.61
C GLY A 116 -12.18 -7.30 3.81
N ALA A 117 -12.37 -5.99 3.84
CA ALA A 117 -12.98 -5.25 4.94
C ALA A 117 -14.52 -5.35 4.97
N ASP A 118 -15.14 -4.94 6.09
CA ASP A 118 -16.59 -4.87 6.23
C ASP A 118 -17.19 -3.67 5.48
N LYS A 119 -16.45 -2.56 5.46
CA LYS A 119 -16.86 -1.32 4.79
C LYS A 119 -15.64 -0.68 4.13
N ILE A 120 -15.91 -0.02 3.00
CA ILE A 120 -14.92 0.74 2.25
C ILE A 120 -15.36 2.21 2.23
N MET A 121 -14.46 3.09 2.63
CA MET A 121 -14.62 4.54 2.62
C MET A 121 -13.62 5.14 1.65
N ALA A 122 -14.10 5.93 0.71
CA ALA A 122 -13.27 6.64 -0.27
C ALA A 122 -13.76 8.08 -0.42
N SER A 123 -12.83 9.00 -0.69
CA SER A 123 -13.17 10.37 -1.08
C SER A 123 -13.55 10.41 -2.56
N ARG A 124 -14.26 11.45 -3.00
CA ARG A 124 -14.64 11.63 -4.41
C ARG A 124 -13.42 11.71 -5.35
N GLY A 125 -12.29 12.20 -4.85
CA GLY A 125 -11.03 12.30 -5.59
C GLY A 125 -10.11 11.08 -5.47
N THR A 126 -10.52 10.02 -4.78
CA THR A 126 -9.71 8.80 -4.65
C THR A 126 -9.59 8.08 -6.00
N LEU A 127 -8.37 7.85 -6.45
CA LEU A 127 -8.11 6.99 -7.58
C LEU A 127 -8.18 5.52 -7.12
N THR A 128 -9.15 4.76 -7.67
CA THR A 128 -9.40 3.38 -7.25
C THR A 128 -9.74 2.48 -8.44
N GLY A 129 -10.05 1.20 -8.19
CA GLY A 129 -10.30 0.21 -9.24
C GLY A 129 -9.00 -0.35 -9.80
N SER A 130 -8.75 -0.21 -11.10
CA SER A 130 -7.58 -0.81 -11.80
C SER A 130 -7.48 -2.33 -11.54
N ILE A 131 -8.61 -3.03 -11.74
CA ILE A 131 -8.73 -4.47 -11.48
C ILE A 131 -8.10 -5.22 -12.65
N GLY A 132 -7.04 -5.98 -12.39
CA GLY A 132 -6.37 -6.80 -13.39
C GLY A 132 -4.94 -7.14 -12.98
N VAL A 133 -4.36 -8.09 -13.71
CA VAL A 133 -2.97 -8.51 -13.57
C VAL A 133 -2.25 -8.24 -14.88
N ILE A 134 -1.08 -7.62 -14.79
CA ILE A 134 -0.21 -7.40 -15.95
C ILE A 134 1.16 -8.01 -15.67
N ILE A 135 1.72 -8.68 -16.66
CA ILE A 135 3.11 -9.09 -16.69
C ILE A 135 3.73 -8.45 -17.93
N LYS A 136 4.86 -7.76 -17.76
CA LYS A 136 5.58 -7.12 -18.84
C LYS A 136 6.88 -7.87 -19.07
N PHE A 137 7.09 -8.31 -20.29
CA PHE A 137 8.35 -8.90 -20.74
C PHE A 137 9.00 -7.96 -21.75
N ALA A 138 10.28 -7.68 -21.57
CA ALA A 138 11.07 -6.96 -22.57
C ALA A 138 11.49 -7.93 -23.68
N ASN A 139 11.52 -7.48 -24.93
CA ASN A 139 12.05 -8.22 -26.05
C ASN A 139 13.17 -7.41 -26.72
N PHE A 140 14.38 -7.92 -26.66
CA PHE A 140 15.58 -7.30 -27.23
C PHE A 140 16.11 -8.07 -28.45
N SER A 141 15.33 -9.00 -29.03
CA SER A 141 15.78 -9.86 -30.13
C SER A 141 16.35 -9.08 -31.33
N GLU A 142 15.73 -7.93 -31.66
CA GLU A 142 16.22 -7.10 -32.76
C GLU A 142 17.58 -6.45 -32.44
N ILE A 143 17.78 -6.03 -31.19
CA ILE A 143 19.08 -5.47 -30.75
C ILE A 143 20.15 -6.55 -30.79
N PHE A 144 19.86 -7.73 -30.27
CA PHE A 144 20.78 -8.88 -30.28
C PHE A 144 21.17 -9.28 -31.70
N ASN A 145 20.21 -9.28 -32.64
CA ASN A 145 20.49 -9.54 -34.04
C ASN A 145 21.43 -8.48 -34.65
N LYS A 146 21.22 -7.19 -34.35
CA LYS A 146 22.04 -6.09 -34.86
C LYS A 146 23.50 -6.17 -34.41
N ILE A 147 23.75 -6.62 -33.19
CA ILE A 147 25.11 -6.76 -32.62
C ILE A 147 25.71 -8.16 -32.84
N GLY A 148 25.00 -9.04 -33.57
CA GLY A 148 25.50 -10.40 -33.86
C GLY A 148 25.46 -11.35 -32.64
N TYR A 149 24.78 -10.99 -31.54
CA TYR A 149 24.64 -11.87 -30.39
C TYR A 149 23.68 -13.02 -30.70
N LYS A 150 24.15 -14.24 -30.50
CA LYS A 150 23.34 -15.47 -30.62
C LYS A 150 23.28 -16.16 -29.27
N SER A 151 22.09 -16.52 -28.82
CA SER A 151 21.86 -17.25 -27.58
C SER A 151 21.31 -18.62 -27.91
N GLU A 152 21.97 -19.67 -27.42
CA GLU A 152 21.46 -21.04 -27.49
C GLU A 152 20.89 -21.44 -26.13
N VAL A 153 19.66 -21.97 -26.15
CA VAL A 153 18.95 -22.37 -24.93
C VAL A 153 18.68 -23.86 -24.97
N VAL A 154 19.23 -24.58 -24.00
CA VAL A 154 18.88 -25.99 -23.73
C VAL A 154 17.90 -26.01 -22.56
N LYS A 155 16.71 -26.53 -22.78
CA LYS A 155 15.64 -26.54 -21.77
C LYS A 155 14.95 -27.88 -21.66
N SER A 156 14.55 -28.25 -20.45
CA SER A 156 13.89 -29.51 -20.15
C SER A 156 12.37 -29.48 -20.41
N GLY A 157 11.80 -28.33 -20.79
CA GLY A 157 10.38 -28.17 -21.09
C GLY A 157 10.09 -26.94 -21.93
N ALA A 158 9.02 -26.98 -22.72
CA ALA A 158 8.66 -25.95 -23.70
C ALA A 158 8.47 -24.56 -23.08
N MET A 159 7.89 -24.50 -21.88
CA MET A 159 7.57 -23.24 -21.17
C MET A 159 8.67 -22.75 -20.23
N LYS A 160 9.83 -23.42 -20.15
CA LYS A 160 10.86 -23.11 -19.15
C LYS A 160 11.49 -21.73 -19.32
N ASP A 161 11.49 -21.19 -20.52
CA ASP A 161 12.03 -19.89 -20.90
C ASP A 161 10.94 -18.88 -21.32
N ILE A 162 9.72 -19.04 -20.80
CA ILE A 162 8.63 -18.09 -21.04
C ILE A 162 9.07 -16.68 -20.58
N GLY A 163 8.86 -15.68 -21.44
CA GLY A 163 9.29 -14.31 -21.16
C GLY A 163 10.77 -14.05 -21.42
N ALA A 164 11.50 -14.97 -22.05
CA ALA A 164 12.88 -14.74 -22.47
C ALA A 164 13.01 -13.48 -23.32
N THR A 165 14.04 -12.66 -23.02
CA THR A 165 14.24 -11.34 -23.63
C THR A 165 14.84 -11.40 -25.03
N ASN A 166 15.36 -12.55 -25.44
CA ASN A 166 16.08 -12.78 -26.71
C ASN A 166 15.20 -13.30 -27.83
N ARG A 167 13.91 -13.51 -27.59
CA ARG A 167 12.95 -13.98 -28.58
C ARG A 167 11.53 -13.50 -28.32
N THR A 168 10.71 -13.50 -29.33
CA THR A 168 9.27 -13.28 -29.20
C THR A 168 8.60 -14.49 -28.55
N MET A 169 7.63 -14.25 -27.69
CA MET A 169 6.76 -15.30 -27.13
C MET A 169 5.99 -16.02 -28.24
N THR A 170 5.86 -17.32 -28.10
CA THR A 170 5.00 -18.15 -28.97
C THR A 170 3.52 -17.91 -28.65
N GLY A 171 2.63 -18.31 -29.54
CA GLY A 171 1.18 -18.26 -29.30
C GLY A 171 0.74 -19.12 -28.10
N GLN A 172 1.42 -20.25 -27.88
CA GLN A 172 1.15 -21.14 -26.75
C GLN A 172 1.60 -20.56 -25.39
N GLU A 173 2.65 -19.77 -25.37
CA GLU A 173 3.13 -19.09 -24.16
C GLU A 173 2.26 -17.89 -23.75
N ARG A 174 1.36 -17.42 -24.64
CA ARG A 174 0.46 -16.30 -24.41
C ARG A 174 -0.92 -16.71 -23.88
N GLN A 175 -1.21 -18.00 -23.87
CA GLN A 175 -2.44 -18.61 -23.33
C GLN A 175 -2.28 -18.99 -21.85
#